data_982b691f85eb33e380ec13ae51e7e8a3
#
_entry.id   982b691f85eb33e380ec13ae51e7e8a3
#
_cell.length_a   1.000
_cell.length_b   1.000
_cell.length_c   1.000
_cell.angle_alpha   90.00
_cell.angle_beta   90.00
_cell.angle_gamma   90.00
#
_symmetry.space_group_name_H-M   'P 1'
#
loop_
_entity.id
_entity.type
_entity.pdbx_description
1 polymer ?
#
loop_
_entity_poly.entity_id
_entity_poly.type
_entity_poly.pdbx_seq_one_letter_code
_entity_poly.pdbx_strand_id
1 'polypeptide(L)'
;MARPSLRHGIAIAGLLGLAACASAPPPHVASRDFRSQAYCVMRAESAGYADYDVAAACRRSEKVAQARAQITHIDSDLDKACEAEASFGQVGGPFSWRAYMRCVDDSI
;
A
#
# COMPACT_ATOMS: atom_id res chain seq x y z
N MET A 1 -15.53 -34.13 -34.55
CA MET A 1 -15.24 -32.93 -35.29
C MET A 1 -15.23 -31.70 -34.42
N ALA A 2 -16.26 -31.43 -33.71
CA ALA A 2 -16.33 -30.20 -32.93
C ALA A 2 -15.53 -30.27 -31.63
N ARG A 3 -15.17 -31.40 -31.20
CA ARG A 3 -14.54 -31.57 -29.94
C ARG A 3 -13.26 -30.79 -29.72
N PRO A 4 -12.40 -30.63 -30.73
CA PRO A 4 -11.14 -29.90 -30.52
C PRO A 4 -11.34 -28.47 -30.02
N SER A 5 -12.43 -27.86 -30.42
CA SER A 5 -12.67 -26.46 -30.04
C SER A 5 -12.91 -26.30 -28.54
N LEU A 6 -13.39 -27.31 -27.88
CA LEU A 6 -13.66 -27.21 -26.45
C LEU A 6 -12.40 -27.01 -25.63
N ARG A 7 -11.33 -27.63 -26.05
CA ARG A 7 -10.08 -27.53 -25.33
C ARG A 7 -9.51 -26.13 -25.35
N HIS A 8 -9.76 -25.40 -26.40
CA HIS A 8 -9.25 -24.06 -26.53
C HIS A 8 -9.81 -23.14 -25.46
N GLY A 9 -11.09 -23.30 -25.13
CA GLY A 9 -11.70 -22.48 -24.10
C GLY A 9 -11.05 -22.71 -22.73
N ILE A 10 -10.69 -23.92 -22.44
CA ILE A 10 -10.10 -24.25 -21.16
C ILE A 10 -8.73 -23.59 -21.01
N ALA A 11 -7.94 -23.59 -22.05
CA ALA A 11 -6.63 -22.97 -22.00
C ALA A 11 -6.71 -21.47 -21.74
N ILE A 12 -7.68 -20.82 -22.34
CA ILE A 12 -7.89 -19.38 -22.13
C ILE A 12 -8.22 -19.07 -20.68
N ALA A 13 -9.08 -19.88 -20.09
CA ALA A 13 -9.45 -19.68 -18.70
C ALA A 13 -8.26 -19.76 -17.76
N GLY A 14 -7.35 -20.67 -18.01
CA GLY A 14 -6.15 -20.79 -17.20
C GLY A 14 -5.27 -19.57 -17.26
N LEU A 15 -5.11 -18.97 -18.43
CA LEU A 15 -4.29 -17.78 -18.59
C LEU A 15 -4.87 -16.60 -17.83
N LEU A 16 -6.17 -16.42 -17.83
CA LEU A 16 -6.81 -15.35 -17.09
C LEU A 16 -6.59 -15.48 -15.59
N GLY A 17 -6.65 -16.69 -15.08
CA GLY A 17 -6.41 -16.93 -13.66
C GLY A 17 -5.01 -16.55 -13.23
N LEU A 18 -4.02 -16.86 -14.02
CA LEU A 18 -2.64 -16.52 -13.72
C LEU A 18 -2.43 -15.01 -13.69
N ALA A 19 -2.99 -14.30 -14.64
CA ALA A 19 -2.84 -12.84 -14.71
C ALA A 19 -3.44 -12.18 -13.46
N ALA A 20 -4.60 -12.64 -13.00
CA ALA A 20 -5.25 -12.09 -11.82
C ALA A 20 -4.40 -12.31 -10.56
N CYS A 21 -3.78 -13.48 -10.42
CA CYS A 21 -2.97 -13.78 -9.24
C CYS A 21 -1.71 -12.93 -9.18
N ALA A 22 -1.13 -12.60 -10.32
CA ALA A 22 0.15 -11.91 -10.37
C ALA A 22 0.08 -10.46 -9.92
N SER A 23 -1.11 -9.85 -9.85
CA SER A 23 -1.26 -8.42 -9.57
C SER A 23 -1.74 -8.09 -8.16
N ALA A 24 -2.04 -9.08 -7.34
CA ALA A 24 -2.56 -8.83 -6.00
C ALA A 24 -1.43 -8.50 -5.02
N PRO A 25 -1.49 -7.35 -4.31
CA PRO A 25 -0.49 -7.03 -3.29
C PRO A 25 -0.71 -7.86 -2.02
N PRO A 26 0.33 -8.02 -1.18
CA PRO A 26 0.14 -8.66 0.12
C PRO A 26 -0.90 -7.91 0.97
N PRO A 27 -1.69 -8.62 1.79
CA PRO A 27 -2.75 -7.98 2.59
C PRO A 27 -2.28 -6.86 3.51
N HIS A 28 -1.12 -6.99 4.13
CA HIS A 28 -0.62 -5.94 5.04
C HIS A 28 -0.26 -4.66 4.28
N VAL A 29 0.24 -4.77 3.05
CA VAL A 29 0.54 -3.60 2.22
C VAL A 29 -0.75 -2.91 1.82
N ALA A 30 -1.76 -3.69 1.40
CA ALA A 30 -3.05 -3.13 1.02
C ALA A 30 -3.71 -2.39 2.18
N SER A 31 -3.62 -2.94 3.39
CA SER A 31 -4.16 -2.28 4.59
C SER A 31 -3.44 -0.97 4.88
N ARG A 32 -2.12 -0.95 4.80
CA ARG A 32 -1.35 0.27 5.02
C ARG A 32 -1.64 1.33 3.98
N ASP A 33 -1.83 0.94 2.73
CA ASP A 33 -2.19 1.88 1.66
C ASP A 33 -3.53 2.54 1.92
N PHE A 34 -4.51 1.77 2.35
CA PHE A 34 -5.82 2.30 2.69
C PHE A 34 -5.71 3.30 3.85
N ARG A 35 -4.95 2.94 4.87
CA ARG A 35 -4.74 3.81 6.04
C ARG A 35 -3.94 5.06 5.70
N SER A 36 -3.05 4.97 4.72
CA SER A 36 -2.29 6.11 4.22
C SER A 36 -3.20 7.12 3.51
N GLN A 37 -4.18 6.63 2.77
CA GLN A 37 -5.18 7.51 2.17
C GLN A 37 -5.97 8.25 3.25
N ALA A 38 -6.36 7.57 4.30
CA ALA A 38 -7.06 8.19 5.43
C ALA A 38 -6.18 9.26 6.10
N TYR A 39 -4.89 8.98 6.23
CA TYR A 39 -3.94 9.95 6.76
C TYR A 39 -3.92 11.23 5.93
N CYS A 40 -3.90 11.10 4.60
CA CYS A 40 -3.87 12.28 3.72
C CYS A 40 -5.16 13.08 3.77
N VAL A 41 -6.31 12.42 3.90
CA VAL A 41 -7.59 13.11 4.10
C VAL A 41 -7.57 13.89 5.41
N MET A 42 -7.09 13.28 6.47
CA MET A 42 -6.99 13.93 7.78
C MET A 42 -6.09 15.15 7.72
N ARG A 43 -4.99 15.09 7.01
CA ARG A 43 -4.10 16.24 6.85
C ARG A 43 -4.77 17.38 6.11
N ALA A 44 -5.54 17.08 5.08
CA ALA A 44 -6.26 18.11 4.33
C ALA A 44 -7.33 18.77 5.20
N GLU A 45 -8.00 17.99 6.03
CA GLU A 45 -9.05 18.51 6.90
C GLU A 45 -8.49 19.33 8.06
N SER A 46 -7.30 19.03 8.53
CA SER A 46 -6.68 19.75 9.65
C SER A 46 -6.36 21.20 9.32
N ALA A 47 -6.42 21.59 8.04
CA ALA A 47 -6.28 22.99 7.64
C ALA A 47 -7.55 23.81 7.82
N GLY A 48 -8.61 23.20 8.33
CA GLY A 48 -9.88 23.88 8.60
C GLY A 48 -10.91 23.75 7.49
N TYR A 49 -10.53 23.20 6.36
CA TYR A 49 -11.43 22.88 5.24
C TYR A 49 -10.76 21.81 4.40
N ALA A 50 -11.56 21.08 3.64
CA ALA A 50 -11.01 20.04 2.78
C ALA A 50 -10.24 20.69 1.62
N ASP A 51 -8.95 20.42 1.53
CA ASP A 51 -8.11 20.96 0.48
C ASP A 51 -7.63 19.79 -0.40
N TYR A 52 -8.17 19.73 -1.60
CA TYR A 52 -7.85 18.64 -2.53
C TYR A 52 -6.39 18.67 -2.98
N ASP A 53 -5.79 19.84 -3.09
CA ASP A 53 -4.39 19.96 -3.48
C ASP A 53 -3.46 19.43 -2.39
N VAL A 54 -3.78 19.73 -1.14
CA VAL A 54 -3.02 19.20 0.01
C VAL A 54 -3.15 17.69 0.06
N ALA A 55 -4.36 17.16 -0.11
CA ALA A 55 -4.57 15.71 -0.10
C ALA A 55 -3.83 15.04 -1.25
N ALA A 56 -3.86 15.61 -2.44
CA ALA A 56 -3.18 15.06 -3.62
C ALA A 56 -1.66 15.06 -3.44
N ALA A 57 -1.10 16.14 -2.93
CA ALA A 57 0.33 16.24 -2.67
C ALA A 57 0.77 15.22 -1.60
N CYS A 58 -0.04 15.06 -0.55
CA CYS A 58 0.20 14.07 0.48
C CYS A 58 0.23 12.68 -0.13
N ARG A 59 -0.77 12.32 -0.94
CA ARG A 59 -0.82 10.99 -1.56
C ARG A 59 0.40 10.71 -2.45
N ARG A 60 0.86 11.71 -3.20
CA ARG A 60 2.07 11.54 -4.02
C ARG A 60 3.29 11.26 -3.16
N SER A 61 3.47 12.00 -2.08
CA SER A 61 4.58 11.77 -1.16
C SER A 61 4.50 10.40 -0.49
N GLU A 62 3.31 9.98 -0.10
CA GLU A 62 3.10 8.68 0.50
C GLU A 62 3.42 7.55 -0.48
N LYS A 63 3.06 7.70 -1.74
CA LYS A 63 3.37 6.69 -2.75
C LYS A 63 4.86 6.54 -3.01
N VAL A 64 5.61 7.64 -2.98
CA VAL A 64 7.06 7.58 -3.12
C VAL A 64 7.68 6.82 -1.95
N ALA A 65 7.23 7.12 -0.74
CA ALA A 65 7.74 6.42 0.45
C ALA A 65 7.35 4.94 0.44
N GLN A 66 6.15 4.61 0.01
CA GLN A 66 5.70 3.23 -0.12
C GLN A 66 6.59 2.45 -1.10
N ALA A 67 6.90 3.05 -2.25
CA ALA A 67 7.75 2.41 -3.24
C ALA A 67 9.15 2.12 -2.67
N ARG A 68 9.70 3.05 -1.88
CA ARG A 68 10.97 2.82 -1.18
C ARG A 68 10.88 1.66 -0.20
N ALA A 69 9.78 1.57 0.53
CA ALA A 69 9.58 0.48 1.49
C ALA A 69 9.60 -0.88 0.81
N GLN A 70 9.05 -0.98 -0.40
CA GLN A 70 8.99 -2.23 -1.13
C GLN A 70 10.36 -2.75 -1.58
N ILE A 71 11.33 -1.87 -1.76
CA ILE A 71 12.67 -2.24 -2.22
C ILE A 71 13.70 -2.23 -1.09
N THR A 72 13.28 -1.93 0.12
CA THR A 72 14.19 -1.87 1.28
C THR A 72 14.00 -3.15 2.11
N HIS A 73 15.12 -3.75 2.50
CA HIS A 73 15.06 -4.91 3.39
C HIS A 73 14.79 -4.42 4.82
N ILE A 74 13.67 -4.82 5.38
CA ILE A 74 13.24 -4.42 6.71
C ILE A 74 12.88 -5.67 7.50
N ASP A 75 13.59 -5.90 8.61
CA ASP A 75 13.31 -7.08 9.42
C ASP A 75 11.99 -6.92 10.19
N SER A 76 11.50 -8.02 10.71
CA SER A 76 10.19 -8.08 11.36
C SER A 76 10.07 -7.15 12.57
N ASP A 77 11.11 -7.09 13.39
CA ASP A 77 11.08 -6.27 14.61
C ASP A 77 11.10 -4.79 14.28
N LEU A 78 11.94 -4.39 13.34
CA LEU A 78 11.99 -3.02 12.87
C LEU A 78 10.67 -2.63 12.21
N ASP A 79 10.09 -3.53 11.40
CA ASP A 79 8.80 -3.29 10.77
C ASP A 79 7.72 -2.99 11.81
N LYS A 80 7.65 -3.78 12.87
CA LYS A 80 6.66 -3.58 13.93
C LYS A 80 6.87 -2.26 14.66
N ALA A 81 8.10 -1.94 14.98
CA ALA A 81 8.42 -0.71 15.69
C ALA A 81 8.06 0.52 14.85
N CYS A 82 8.42 0.50 13.57
CA CYS A 82 8.14 1.62 12.68
C CYS A 82 6.67 1.69 12.28
N GLU A 83 5.96 0.57 12.23
CA GLU A 83 4.52 0.54 12.06
C GLU A 83 3.82 1.28 13.21
N ALA A 84 4.23 1.02 14.43
CA ALA A 84 3.65 1.67 15.60
C ALA A 84 3.88 3.17 15.56
N GLU A 85 5.09 3.60 15.22
CA GLU A 85 5.43 5.02 15.13
C GLU A 85 4.67 5.70 13.99
N ALA A 86 4.58 5.04 12.83
CA ALA A 86 3.91 5.59 11.66
C ALA A 86 2.38 5.63 11.81
N SER A 87 1.84 4.88 12.75
CA SER A 87 0.42 4.89 13.09
C SER A 87 0.10 5.84 14.25
N PHE A 88 1.08 6.61 14.71
CA PHE A 88 0.91 7.59 15.78
C PHE A 88 0.33 6.97 17.06
N GLY A 89 0.75 5.74 17.35
CA GLY A 89 0.31 5.00 18.52
C GLY A 89 -1.10 4.42 18.44
N GLN A 90 -1.77 4.52 17.28
CA GLN A 90 -3.13 4.01 17.12
C GLN A 90 -3.14 2.79 16.21
N VAL A 91 -3.31 1.62 16.79
CA VAL A 91 -3.38 0.37 16.04
C VAL A 91 -4.58 0.44 15.07
N GLY A 92 -4.33 0.21 13.78
CA GLY A 92 -5.38 0.25 12.77
C GLY A 92 -5.83 1.64 12.34
N GLY A 93 -5.26 2.70 12.92
CA GLY A 93 -5.59 4.06 12.58
C GLY A 93 -4.85 4.56 11.33
N PRO A 94 -4.90 5.87 11.07
CA PRO A 94 -4.16 6.46 9.96
C PRO A 94 -2.69 6.10 10.02
N PHE A 95 -2.07 5.89 8.85
CA PHE A 95 -0.70 5.42 8.74
C PHE A 95 0.03 6.26 7.70
N SER A 96 1.26 6.69 8.01
CA SER A 96 2.08 7.45 7.06
C SER A 96 3.29 6.64 6.62
N TRP A 97 3.37 6.35 5.32
CA TRP A 97 4.54 5.71 4.73
C TRP A 97 5.81 6.57 4.89
N ARG A 98 5.66 7.88 4.83
CA ARG A 98 6.79 8.78 5.05
C ARG A 98 7.34 8.67 6.47
N ALA A 99 6.44 8.66 7.45
CA ALA A 99 6.85 8.49 8.84
C ALA A 99 7.47 7.10 9.07
N TYR A 100 6.92 6.08 8.42
CA TYR A 100 7.45 4.72 8.48
C TYR A 100 8.89 4.67 7.94
N MET A 101 9.12 5.22 6.75
CA MET A 101 10.45 5.19 6.15
C MET A 101 11.44 6.08 6.89
N ARG A 102 10.97 7.17 7.50
CA ARG A 102 11.85 7.97 8.36
C ARG A 102 12.32 7.14 9.55
N CYS A 103 11.41 6.40 10.17
CA CYS A 103 11.77 5.50 11.27
C CYS A 103 12.78 4.45 10.82
N VAL A 104 12.58 3.84 9.66
CA VAL A 104 13.48 2.85 9.10
C VAL A 104 14.86 3.46 8.84
N ASP A 105 14.90 4.62 8.19
CA ASP A 105 16.16 5.31 7.86
C ASP A 105 16.93 5.70 9.13
N ASP A 106 16.24 6.15 10.16
CA ASP A 106 16.88 6.56 11.42
C ASP A 106 17.42 5.37 12.21
N SER A 107 16.97 4.16 11.89
CA SER A 107 17.38 2.93 12.59
C SER A 107 18.56 2.21 11.95
N ILE A 108 19.02 2.68 10.80
CA ILE A 108 20.12 2.04 10.05
C ILE A 108 21.46 2.65 10.39
#